data_17751266b92c91d36c0972e33e9864f0
#
_entry.id   17751266b92c91d36c0972e33e9864f0
#
_cell.length_a   1.000
_cell.length_b   1.000
_cell.length_c   1.000
_cell.angle_alpha   90.00
_cell.angle_beta   90.00
_cell.angle_gamma   90.00
#
_symmetry.space_group_name_H-M   'P 1'
#
loop_
_entity.id
_entity.type
_entity.pdbx_description
1 polymer ?
#
loop_
_entity_poly.entity_id
_entity_poly.type
_entity_poly.pdbx_seq_one_letter_code
_entity_poly.pdbx_strand_id
1 'polypeptide(L)'
;MKKLNVGIVGLGRISYAHANEIAMNSEYFNLVACADHDPERLKDCPPELKDTAKYNSLEELLQHPGLDMVTIATRHPDHVPMALKVLEADKIVLVEKPVATSLAEMDVMLEMGRKHPHKLFVRHNHRFDPHFVKALELMKSGLVGEPQYIKLTAAVGFCRRNDWMTMTEYYGGLLSNWGPHLIDQALQYLESPVVDIWADVRRVVSIGDGDDLCKIILKGANNRVVDIEITGANLLRGRDIEIIGNRGTIVYENGKLFAKYIDPLCELKDLKPHPENPPKQYGNFDEKLYFVTSEYETQPYFQEVLWKYIYLDAVEGIPTPITLELAREVVRITEEAFRISGFENIKNFKSKVL
;
A
#
# COMPACT_ATOMS: atom_id res chain seq x y z
N MET A 1 24.01 0.10 -19.71
CA MET A 1 23.77 -0.40 -18.33
C MET A 1 23.55 -1.91 -18.38
N LYS A 2 23.99 -2.66 -17.36
CA LYS A 2 23.68 -4.10 -17.24
C LYS A 2 22.21 -4.25 -16.91
N LYS A 3 21.43 -4.95 -17.73
CA LYS A 3 20.05 -5.27 -17.39
C LYS A 3 19.98 -6.45 -16.41
N LEU A 4 18.98 -6.47 -15.55
CA LEU A 4 18.68 -7.59 -14.67
C LEU A 4 17.71 -8.56 -15.34
N ASN A 5 18.05 -9.85 -15.34
CA ASN A 5 17.18 -10.92 -15.82
C ASN A 5 16.20 -11.31 -14.70
N VAL A 6 14.90 -11.17 -14.98
CA VAL A 6 13.82 -11.35 -13.99
C VAL A 6 13.01 -12.60 -14.31
N GLY A 7 12.72 -13.39 -13.27
CA GLY A 7 11.74 -14.46 -13.29
C GLY A 7 10.51 -14.10 -12.45
N ILE A 8 9.32 -14.58 -12.83
CA ILE A 8 8.08 -14.44 -12.06
C ILE A 8 7.65 -15.80 -11.54
N VAL A 9 7.40 -15.94 -10.24
CA VAL A 9 6.77 -17.13 -9.65
C VAL A 9 5.36 -16.80 -9.16
N GLY A 10 4.39 -17.62 -9.58
CA GLY A 10 2.96 -17.40 -9.35
C GLY A 10 2.31 -16.64 -10.51
N LEU A 11 1.63 -17.37 -11.39
CA LEU A 11 0.99 -16.83 -12.60
C LEU A 11 -0.51 -16.55 -12.39
N GLY A 12 -0.84 -16.00 -11.23
CA GLY A 12 -2.17 -15.48 -10.93
C GLY A 12 -2.44 -14.12 -11.61
N ARG A 13 -3.57 -13.50 -11.26
CA ARG A 13 -4.01 -12.22 -11.83
C ARG A 13 -2.95 -11.12 -11.78
N ILE A 14 -2.19 -11.02 -10.66
CA ILE A 14 -1.22 -9.93 -10.48
C ILE A 14 0.03 -10.10 -11.36
N SER A 15 0.33 -11.30 -11.82
CA SER A 15 1.48 -11.54 -12.71
C SER A 15 1.38 -10.79 -14.03
N TYR A 16 0.16 -10.50 -14.51
CA TYR A 16 -0.07 -9.69 -15.72
C TYR A 16 0.42 -8.25 -15.51
N ALA A 17 0.17 -7.67 -14.34
CA ALA A 17 0.69 -6.34 -14.00
C ALA A 17 2.22 -6.36 -13.92
N HIS A 18 2.82 -7.35 -13.24
CA HIS A 18 4.27 -7.48 -13.15
C HIS A 18 4.93 -7.63 -14.53
N ALA A 19 4.40 -8.51 -15.38
CA ALA A 19 4.97 -8.75 -16.72
C ALA A 19 4.93 -7.47 -17.57
N ASN A 20 3.80 -6.75 -17.56
CA ASN A 20 3.66 -5.49 -18.26
C ASN A 20 4.59 -4.40 -17.71
N GLU A 21 4.65 -4.23 -16.38
CA GLU A 21 5.52 -3.22 -15.74
C GLU A 21 7.01 -3.50 -16.01
N ILE A 22 7.45 -4.78 -16.01
CA ILE A 22 8.80 -5.17 -16.39
C ILE A 22 9.07 -4.82 -17.84
N ALA A 23 8.12 -5.11 -18.75
CA ALA A 23 8.25 -4.78 -20.17
C ALA A 23 8.33 -3.27 -20.40
N MET A 24 7.57 -2.45 -19.67
CA MET A 24 7.65 -0.98 -19.70
C MET A 24 9.01 -0.46 -19.21
N ASN A 25 9.68 -1.21 -18.34
CA ASN A 25 11.02 -0.92 -17.82
C ASN A 25 12.13 -1.73 -18.52
N SER A 26 11.93 -2.05 -19.79
CA SER A 26 12.86 -2.89 -20.60
C SER A 26 14.25 -2.29 -20.79
N GLU A 27 14.49 -1.05 -20.42
CA GLU A 27 15.84 -0.45 -20.34
C GLU A 27 16.65 -1.03 -19.17
N TYR A 28 16.01 -1.48 -18.10
CA TYR A 28 16.61 -1.99 -16.86
C TYR A 28 16.48 -3.50 -16.70
N PHE A 29 15.42 -4.10 -17.25
CA PHE A 29 15.06 -5.50 -17.01
C PHE A 29 14.83 -6.30 -18.29
N ASN A 30 15.15 -7.60 -18.22
CA ASN A 30 14.74 -8.60 -19.19
C ASN A 30 13.85 -9.62 -18.48
N LEU A 31 12.65 -9.88 -18.97
CA LEU A 31 11.81 -10.95 -18.50
C LEU A 31 12.23 -12.25 -19.19
N VAL A 32 12.79 -13.21 -18.42
CA VAL A 32 13.48 -14.38 -18.99
C VAL A 32 12.81 -15.72 -18.65
N ALA A 33 12.05 -15.78 -17.55
CA ALA A 33 11.48 -17.03 -17.08
C ALA A 33 10.22 -16.80 -16.25
N CYS A 34 9.40 -17.86 -16.11
CA CYS A 34 8.30 -17.88 -15.16
C CYS A 34 8.09 -19.28 -14.56
N ALA A 35 7.42 -19.33 -13.41
CA ALA A 35 7.08 -20.58 -12.74
C ALA A 35 5.68 -20.54 -12.14
N ASP A 36 4.95 -21.63 -12.29
CA ASP A 36 3.72 -21.93 -11.53
C ASP A 36 3.59 -23.44 -11.38
N HIS A 37 3.05 -23.92 -10.27
CA HIS A 37 2.78 -25.33 -10.03
C HIS A 37 1.59 -25.85 -10.84
N ASP A 38 0.75 -24.94 -11.36
CA ASP A 38 -0.41 -25.25 -12.20
C ASP A 38 -0.02 -25.18 -13.69
N PRO A 39 0.01 -26.32 -14.43
CA PRO A 39 0.37 -26.33 -15.84
C PRO A 39 -0.57 -25.51 -16.73
N GLU A 40 -1.83 -25.35 -16.34
CA GLU A 40 -2.77 -24.54 -17.13
C GLU A 40 -2.41 -23.06 -17.07
N ARG A 41 -1.92 -22.57 -15.92
CA ARG A 41 -1.42 -21.19 -15.79
C ARG A 41 -0.13 -20.95 -16.57
N LEU A 42 0.70 -21.97 -16.72
CA LEU A 42 1.89 -21.89 -17.58
C LEU A 42 1.52 -21.78 -19.06
N LYS A 43 0.40 -22.38 -19.48
CA LYS A 43 -0.14 -22.27 -20.86
C LYS A 43 -0.81 -20.90 -21.07
N ASP A 44 -1.62 -20.46 -20.10
CA ASP A 44 -2.36 -19.19 -20.12
C ASP A 44 -1.62 -18.10 -19.33
N CYS A 45 -0.33 -17.96 -19.60
CA CYS A 45 0.50 -16.95 -18.96
C CYS A 45 0.36 -15.57 -19.64
N PRO A 46 0.78 -14.47 -18.97
CA PRO A 46 0.87 -13.15 -19.58
C PRO A 46 1.54 -13.16 -20.94
N PRO A 47 1.09 -12.31 -21.90
CA PRO A 47 1.68 -12.28 -23.25
C PRO A 47 3.19 -12.10 -23.27
N GLU A 48 3.74 -11.30 -22.37
CA GLU A 48 5.17 -11.00 -22.21
C GLU A 48 5.97 -12.22 -21.77
N LEU A 49 5.31 -13.26 -21.24
CA LEU A 49 5.92 -14.52 -20.77
C LEU A 49 5.80 -15.67 -21.77
N LYS A 50 5.13 -15.50 -22.92
CA LYS A 50 4.87 -16.60 -23.85
C LYS A 50 6.13 -17.29 -24.32
N ASP A 51 7.16 -16.52 -24.64
CA ASP A 51 8.41 -17.01 -25.22
C ASP A 51 9.54 -17.18 -24.18
N THR A 52 9.22 -17.05 -22.88
CA THR A 52 10.19 -17.22 -21.79
C THR A 52 10.28 -18.68 -21.35
N ALA A 53 11.36 -19.02 -20.62
CA ALA A 53 11.50 -20.34 -20.02
C ALA A 53 10.41 -20.56 -18.95
N LYS A 54 9.85 -21.79 -18.89
CA LYS A 54 8.74 -22.16 -18.01
C LYS A 54 9.15 -23.28 -17.07
N TYR A 55 8.82 -23.11 -15.79
CA TYR A 55 9.20 -24.03 -14.72
C TYR A 55 7.97 -24.37 -13.87
N ASN A 56 8.01 -25.54 -13.20
CA ASN A 56 6.89 -25.97 -12.37
C ASN A 56 7.05 -25.56 -10.89
N SER A 57 8.22 -25.06 -10.51
CA SER A 57 8.53 -24.66 -9.12
C SER A 57 9.50 -23.49 -9.05
N LEU A 58 9.58 -22.85 -7.86
CA LEU A 58 10.58 -21.85 -7.57
C LEU A 58 12.00 -22.45 -7.65
N GLU A 59 12.18 -23.67 -7.14
CA GLU A 59 13.47 -24.35 -7.13
C GLU A 59 14.02 -24.55 -8.54
N GLU A 60 13.17 -24.95 -9.48
CA GLU A 60 13.55 -25.06 -10.90
C GLU A 60 13.85 -23.68 -11.52
N LEU A 61 13.02 -22.68 -11.22
CA LEU A 61 13.23 -21.30 -11.68
C LEU A 61 14.57 -20.73 -11.21
N LEU A 62 14.96 -20.99 -9.98
CA LEU A 62 16.24 -20.54 -9.42
C LEU A 62 17.47 -21.12 -10.14
N GLN A 63 17.33 -22.23 -10.87
CA GLN A 63 18.38 -22.84 -11.70
C GLN A 63 18.46 -22.22 -13.11
N HIS A 64 17.55 -21.29 -13.46
CA HIS A 64 17.57 -20.67 -14.79
C HIS A 64 18.91 -19.94 -15.03
N PRO A 65 19.63 -20.24 -16.14
CA PRO A 65 20.93 -19.62 -16.40
C PRO A 65 20.84 -18.10 -16.51
N GLY A 66 21.65 -17.40 -15.74
CA GLY A 66 21.74 -15.95 -15.76
C GLY A 66 20.57 -15.21 -15.09
N LEU A 67 19.73 -15.90 -14.32
CA LEU A 67 18.68 -15.26 -13.51
C LEU A 67 19.31 -14.36 -12.43
N ASP A 68 18.93 -13.09 -12.40
CA ASP A 68 19.40 -12.11 -11.39
C ASP A 68 18.34 -11.87 -10.30
N MET A 69 17.05 -11.87 -10.65
CA MET A 69 15.95 -11.44 -9.78
C MET A 69 14.71 -12.32 -9.92
N VAL A 70 13.98 -12.51 -8.82
CA VAL A 70 12.67 -13.18 -8.81
C VAL A 70 11.60 -12.27 -8.22
N THR A 71 10.45 -12.19 -8.90
CA THR A 71 9.24 -11.59 -8.36
C THR A 71 8.32 -12.69 -7.82
N ILE A 72 7.93 -12.58 -6.54
CA ILE A 72 7.02 -13.51 -5.89
C ILE A 72 5.61 -12.94 -5.93
N ALA A 73 4.72 -13.63 -6.67
CA ALA A 73 3.33 -13.25 -6.91
C ALA A 73 2.35 -14.39 -6.57
N THR A 74 2.67 -15.16 -5.54
CA THR A 74 1.97 -16.36 -5.07
C THR A 74 0.88 -16.02 -4.04
N ARG A 75 0.41 -17.00 -3.28
CA ARG A 75 -0.48 -16.77 -2.13
C ARG A 75 0.29 -16.21 -0.95
N HIS A 76 -0.38 -15.42 -0.11
CA HIS A 76 0.24 -14.71 1.01
C HIS A 76 1.11 -15.58 1.92
N PRO A 77 0.71 -16.82 2.33
CA PRO A 77 1.53 -17.66 3.19
C PRO A 77 2.82 -18.18 2.54
N ASP A 78 2.95 -18.06 1.23
CA ASP A 78 4.12 -18.54 0.49
C ASP A 78 5.18 -17.44 0.30
N HIS A 79 4.84 -16.17 0.57
CA HIS A 79 5.73 -15.04 0.31
C HIS A 79 7.06 -15.14 1.06
N VAL A 80 7.01 -15.27 2.39
CA VAL A 80 8.23 -15.32 3.22
C VAL A 80 9.06 -16.57 2.94
N PRO A 81 8.51 -17.81 2.97
CA PRO A 81 9.29 -19.00 2.65
C PRO A 81 10.00 -18.94 1.29
N MET A 82 9.32 -18.41 0.28
CA MET A 82 9.90 -18.28 -1.07
C MET A 82 10.95 -17.18 -1.12
N ALA A 83 10.72 -16.04 -0.46
CA ALA A 83 11.70 -14.94 -0.42
C ALA A 83 13.01 -15.37 0.23
N LEU A 84 12.94 -16.14 1.31
CA LEU A 84 14.13 -16.69 1.98
C LEU A 84 14.94 -17.57 1.03
N LYS A 85 14.29 -18.48 0.29
CA LYS A 85 14.96 -19.35 -0.71
C LYS A 85 15.62 -18.54 -1.83
N VAL A 86 14.98 -17.44 -2.29
CA VAL A 86 15.56 -16.57 -3.34
C VAL A 86 16.82 -15.86 -2.80
N LEU A 87 16.77 -15.35 -1.57
CA LEU A 87 17.93 -14.71 -0.92
C LEU A 87 19.06 -15.70 -0.63
N GLU A 88 18.74 -16.91 -0.18
CA GLU A 88 19.73 -18.00 0.02
C GLU A 88 20.41 -18.40 -1.30
N ALA A 89 19.72 -18.32 -2.43
CA ALA A 89 20.29 -18.50 -3.76
C ALA A 89 21.08 -17.26 -4.28
N ASP A 90 21.32 -16.28 -3.39
CA ASP A 90 22.04 -15.03 -3.65
C ASP A 90 21.41 -14.15 -4.75
N LYS A 91 20.08 -14.24 -4.94
CA LYS A 91 19.34 -13.47 -5.94
C LYS A 91 18.56 -12.32 -5.33
N ILE A 92 18.20 -11.35 -6.17
CA ILE A 92 17.33 -10.24 -5.80
C ILE A 92 15.89 -10.75 -5.75
N VAL A 93 15.09 -10.28 -4.80
CA VAL A 93 13.68 -10.62 -4.67
C VAL A 93 12.80 -9.40 -4.53
N LEU A 94 11.70 -9.36 -5.29
CA LEU A 94 10.56 -8.49 -5.07
C LEU A 94 9.40 -9.33 -4.55
N VAL A 95 8.86 -8.97 -3.38
CA VAL A 95 7.75 -9.68 -2.74
C VAL A 95 6.46 -8.88 -2.87
N GLU A 96 5.40 -9.52 -3.33
CA GLU A 96 4.05 -8.94 -3.29
C GLU A 96 3.58 -8.70 -1.85
N LYS A 97 2.66 -7.75 -1.75
CA LYS A 97 1.97 -7.47 -0.46
C LYS A 97 0.81 -8.50 -0.23
N PRO A 98 0.50 -8.80 1.02
CA PRO A 98 1.25 -8.49 2.23
C PRO A 98 2.59 -9.21 2.22
N VAL A 99 3.66 -8.53 2.59
CA VAL A 99 5.01 -9.10 2.54
C VAL A 99 5.18 -10.28 3.49
N ALA A 100 4.48 -10.24 4.61
CA ALA A 100 4.46 -11.27 5.65
C ALA A 100 3.05 -11.34 6.26
N THR A 101 2.75 -12.45 6.91
CA THR A 101 1.44 -12.72 7.53
C THR A 101 1.45 -12.47 9.05
N SER A 102 2.62 -12.19 9.61
CA SER A 102 2.82 -11.83 11.03
C SER A 102 4.05 -10.94 11.20
N LEU A 103 4.09 -10.23 12.32
CA LEU A 103 5.25 -9.43 12.69
C LEU A 103 6.50 -10.29 12.88
N ALA A 104 6.35 -11.50 13.42
CA ALA A 104 7.45 -12.42 13.60
C ALA A 104 8.06 -12.87 12.25
N GLU A 105 7.24 -13.18 11.24
CA GLU A 105 7.71 -13.44 9.87
C GLU A 105 8.42 -12.22 9.28
N MET A 106 7.87 -11.02 9.49
CA MET A 106 8.48 -9.79 8.99
C MET A 106 9.83 -9.50 9.66
N ASP A 107 9.98 -9.82 10.95
CA ASP A 107 11.26 -9.69 11.65
C ASP A 107 12.33 -10.62 11.06
N VAL A 108 11.96 -11.85 10.66
CA VAL A 108 12.86 -12.75 9.90
C VAL A 108 13.25 -12.12 8.55
N MET A 109 12.29 -11.56 7.81
CA MET A 109 12.55 -10.88 6.55
C MET A 109 13.49 -9.69 6.72
N LEU A 110 13.30 -8.88 7.77
CA LEU A 110 14.16 -7.74 8.08
C LEU A 110 15.60 -8.18 8.38
N GLU A 111 15.77 -9.25 9.14
CA GLU A 111 17.10 -9.83 9.41
C GLU A 111 17.78 -10.33 8.12
N MET A 112 17.03 -11.04 7.28
CA MET A 112 17.54 -11.51 5.98
C MET A 112 17.88 -10.35 5.04
N GLY A 113 17.08 -9.28 4.99
CA GLY A 113 17.38 -8.08 4.23
C GLY A 113 18.68 -7.41 4.67
N ARG A 114 19.00 -7.43 5.99
CA ARG A 114 20.28 -6.93 6.52
C ARG A 114 21.47 -7.80 6.12
N LYS A 115 21.28 -9.11 6.02
CA LYS A 115 22.32 -10.06 5.56
C LYS A 115 22.54 -9.97 4.03
N HIS A 116 21.51 -9.59 3.28
CA HIS A 116 21.53 -9.47 1.84
C HIS A 116 21.17 -8.04 1.40
N PRO A 117 22.04 -7.03 1.67
CA PRO A 117 21.75 -5.64 1.34
C PRO A 117 21.47 -5.47 -0.15
N HIS A 118 20.52 -4.60 -0.50
CA HIS A 118 20.13 -4.31 -1.88
C HIS A 118 19.49 -5.47 -2.64
N LYS A 119 18.99 -6.51 -1.95
CA LYS A 119 18.40 -7.69 -2.61
C LYS A 119 16.95 -7.99 -2.22
N LEU A 120 16.40 -7.35 -1.20
CA LEU A 120 15.01 -7.58 -0.75
C LEU A 120 14.16 -6.34 -0.91
N PHE A 121 13.11 -6.45 -1.71
CA PHE A 121 12.18 -5.37 -2.03
C PHE A 121 10.73 -5.79 -1.78
N VAL A 122 9.89 -4.83 -1.41
CA VAL A 122 8.45 -5.02 -1.14
C VAL A 122 7.63 -4.16 -2.11
N ARG A 123 6.54 -4.74 -2.64
CA ARG A 123 5.70 -4.05 -3.62
C ARG A 123 4.57 -3.23 -2.97
N HIS A 124 4.90 -2.11 -2.35
CA HIS A 124 3.93 -1.06 -1.97
C HIS A 124 3.70 -0.08 -3.13
N ASN A 125 3.25 -0.59 -4.26
CA ASN A 125 3.12 0.15 -5.53
C ASN A 125 2.14 1.33 -5.48
N HIS A 126 1.10 1.28 -4.64
CA HIS A 126 0.16 2.39 -4.43
C HIS A 126 0.78 3.63 -3.75
N ARG A 127 2.05 3.53 -3.28
CA ARG A 127 2.87 4.68 -2.90
C ARG A 127 3.05 5.68 -4.07
N PHE A 128 2.94 5.21 -5.30
CA PHE A 128 3.14 5.97 -6.53
C PHE A 128 1.83 6.31 -7.25
N ASP A 129 0.68 6.12 -6.61
CA ASP A 129 -0.60 6.54 -7.16
C ASP A 129 -0.62 8.06 -7.36
N PRO A 130 -0.94 8.57 -8.57
CA PRO A 130 -0.82 9.99 -8.89
C PRO A 130 -1.59 10.91 -7.96
N HIS A 131 -2.80 10.50 -7.58
CA HIS A 131 -3.65 11.27 -6.67
C HIS A 131 -3.08 11.32 -5.25
N PHE A 132 -2.49 10.20 -4.78
CA PHE A 132 -1.81 10.14 -3.48
C PHE A 132 -0.59 11.05 -3.48
N VAL A 133 0.29 10.91 -4.48
CA VAL A 133 1.51 11.72 -4.60
C VAL A 133 1.18 13.21 -4.65
N LYS A 134 0.18 13.60 -5.46
CA LYS A 134 -0.22 15.01 -5.58
C LYS A 134 -0.87 15.55 -4.31
N ALA A 135 -1.74 14.77 -3.65
CA ALA A 135 -2.34 15.18 -2.37
C ALA A 135 -1.29 15.36 -1.26
N LEU A 136 -0.30 14.45 -1.20
CA LEU A 136 0.82 14.55 -0.26
C LEU A 136 1.70 15.78 -0.54
N GLU A 137 1.99 16.07 -1.82
CA GLU A 137 2.71 17.28 -2.25
C GLU A 137 1.98 18.55 -1.78
N LEU A 138 0.67 18.63 -2.05
CA LEU A 138 -0.14 19.78 -1.65
C LEU A 138 -0.22 19.93 -0.13
N MET A 139 -0.34 18.82 0.61
CA MET A 139 -0.28 18.85 2.08
C MET A 139 1.06 19.41 2.56
N LYS A 140 2.17 18.90 2.02
CA LYS A 140 3.53 19.33 2.39
C LYS A 140 3.87 20.75 1.96
N SER A 141 3.20 21.30 0.95
CA SER A 141 3.38 22.71 0.54
C SER A 141 2.82 23.71 1.57
N GLY A 142 2.09 23.26 2.58
CA GLY A 142 1.44 24.10 3.57
C GLY A 142 0.13 24.73 3.07
N LEU A 143 -0.41 24.30 1.92
CA LEU A 143 -1.62 24.85 1.30
C LEU A 143 -2.82 24.90 2.26
N VAL A 144 -2.95 23.87 3.11
CA VAL A 144 -4.05 23.77 4.08
C VAL A 144 -3.63 24.12 5.51
N GLY A 145 -2.43 24.71 5.67
CA GLY A 145 -1.83 24.97 6.96
C GLY A 145 -1.34 23.70 7.63
N GLU A 146 -1.48 23.60 8.97
CA GLU A 146 -1.09 22.40 9.71
C GLU A 146 -2.16 21.29 9.58
N PRO A 147 -1.84 20.13 8.97
CA PRO A 147 -2.79 19.02 8.85
C PRO A 147 -3.14 18.44 10.23
N GLN A 148 -4.44 18.20 10.47
CA GLN A 148 -4.96 17.65 11.72
C GLN A 148 -5.54 16.26 11.53
N TYR A 149 -6.46 16.11 10.56
CA TYR A 149 -7.15 14.87 10.26
C TYR A 149 -6.99 14.50 8.78
N ILE A 150 -6.64 13.24 8.55
CA ILE A 150 -6.59 12.66 7.21
C ILE A 150 -7.54 11.46 7.19
N LYS A 151 -8.36 11.36 6.15
CA LYS A 151 -9.20 10.19 5.91
C LYS A 151 -8.80 9.53 4.59
N LEU A 152 -8.59 8.21 4.63
CA LEU A 152 -8.31 7.37 3.48
C LEU A 152 -9.39 6.31 3.36
N THR A 153 -9.99 6.17 2.19
CA THR A 153 -11.07 5.22 1.95
C THR A 153 -10.79 4.37 0.71
N ALA A 154 -10.86 3.05 0.86
CA ALA A 154 -10.93 2.11 -0.24
C ALA A 154 -12.30 1.42 -0.21
N ALA A 155 -13.28 1.99 -0.94
CA ALA A 155 -14.56 1.36 -1.17
C ALA A 155 -14.48 0.51 -2.45
N VAL A 156 -14.36 -0.82 -2.28
CA VAL A 156 -14.22 -1.75 -3.42
C VAL A 156 -15.57 -2.20 -4.00
N GLY A 157 -16.67 -1.57 -3.55
CA GLY A 157 -18.03 -1.89 -3.94
C GLY A 157 -18.60 -3.11 -3.19
N PHE A 158 -19.71 -3.67 -3.65
CA PHE A 158 -20.32 -4.87 -3.05
C PHE A 158 -19.54 -6.12 -3.47
N CYS A 159 -18.55 -6.49 -2.66
CA CYS A 159 -17.54 -7.48 -3.03
C CYS A 159 -17.88 -8.87 -2.48
N ARG A 160 -18.46 -9.73 -3.33
CA ARG A 160 -18.73 -11.14 -3.03
C ARG A 160 -17.83 -12.06 -3.86
N ARG A 161 -16.53 -11.99 -3.60
CA ARG A 161 -15.54 -12.86 -4.24
C ARG A 161 -15.68 -14.30 -3.71
N ASN A 162 -15.39 -15.28 -4.56
CA ASN A 162 -15.43 -16.71 -4.23
C ASN A 162 -14.06 -17.39 -4.44
N ASP A 163 -12.98 -16.66 -4.19
CA ASP A 163 -11.62 -17.15 -4.31
C ASP A 163 -10.91 -17.18 -2.94
N TRP A 164 -9.68 -17.71 -2.92
CA TRP A 164 -8.87 -17.88 -1.72
C TRP A 164 -8.61 -16.56 -0.94
N MET A 165 -8.74 -15.41 -1.60
CA MET A 165 -8.58 -14.11 -0.95
C MET A 165 -9.72 -13.76 0.03
N THR A 166 -10.75 -14.59 0.14
CA THR A 166 -11.82 -14.45 1.14
C THR A 166 -11.67 -15.46 2.29
N MET A 167 -10.59 -16.26 2.29
CA MET A 167 -10.38 -17.37 3.22
C MET A 167 -9.22 -17.08 4.16
N THR A 168 -9.46 -17.11 5.47
CA THR A 168 -8.44 -16.81 6.49
C THR A 168 -7.31 -17.82 6.53
N GLU A 169 -7.53 -19.08 6.11
CA GLU A 169 -6.46 -20.08 5.98
C GLU A 169 -5.34 -19.67 5.01
N TYR A 170 -5.62 -18.75 4.08
CA TYR A 170 -4.64 -18.15 3.16
C TYR A 170 -4.29 -16.72 3.53
N TYR A 171 -4.59 -16.29 4.76
CA TYR A 171 -4.45 -14.90 5.17
C TYR A 171 -5.26 -13.96 4.26
N GLY A 172 -6.47 -14.40 3.85
CA GLY A 172 -7.41 -13.62 3.03
C GLY A 172 -8.17 -12.62 3.88
N GLY A 173 -8.87 -11.72 3.21
CA GLY A 173 -9.64 -10.61 3.76
C GLY A 173 -9.22 -9.27 3.14
N LEU A 174 -10.04 -8.25 3.29
CA LEU A 174 -9.74 -6.93 2.74
C LEU A 174 -8.63 -6.21 3.50
N LEU A 175 -8.53 -6.41 4.81
CA LEU A 175 -7.43 -5.83 5.58
C LEU A 175 -6.08 -6.38 5.12
N SER A 176 -5.97 -7.68 4.90
CA SER A 176 -4.74 -8.29 4.36
C SER A 176 -4.43 -7.85 2.93
N ASN A 177 -5.47 -7.59 2.12
CA ASN A 177 -5.31 -7.29 0.70
C ASN A 177 -5.13 -5.77 0.42
N TRP A 178 -5.98 -4.91 1.01
CA TRP A 178 -5.95 -3.45 0.80
C TRP A 178 -5.23 -2.70 1.93
N GLY A 179 -5.25 -3.27 3.13
CA GLY A 179 -4.60 -2.67 4.30
C GLY A 179 -3.16 -2.27 4.07
N PRO A 180 -2.30 -3.12 3.49
CA PRO A 180 -0.90 -2.75 3.25
C PRO A 180 -0.73 -1.48 2.42
N HIS A 181 -1.62 -1.21 1.45
CA HIS A 181 -1.57 0.00 0.63
C HIS A 181 -1.99 1.24 1.41
N LEU A 182 -3.14 1.18 2.10
CA LEU A 182 -3.67 2.34 2.80
C LEU A 182 -2.88 2.66 4.06
N ILE A 183 -2.39 1.65 4.78
CA ILE A 183 -1.53 1.85 5.96
C ILE A 183 -0.20 2.47 5.54
N ASP A 184 0.40 2.00 4.44
CA ASP A 184 1.62 2.59 3.89
C ASP A 184 1.42 4.07 3.53
N GLN A 185 0.32 4.41 2.83
CA GLN A 185 -0.05 5.79 2.52
C GLN A 185 -0.34 6.62 3.79
N ALA A 186 -1.03 6.03 4.77
CA ALA A 186 -1.33 6.69 6.05
C ALA A 186 -0.06 7.08 6.80
N LEU A 187 0.95 6.20 6.82
CA LEU A 187 2.25 6.51 7.44
C LEU A 187 2.96 7.68 6.76
N GLN A 188 2.81 7.84 5.42
CA GLN A 188 3.35 8.99 4.71
C GLN A 188 2.65 10.30 5.08
N TYR A 189 1.32 10.28 5.24
CA TYR A 189 0.55 11.45 5.67
C TYR A 189 0.77 11.78 7.14
N LEU A 190 0.99 10.75 7.96
CA LEU A 190 1.20 10.94 9.40
C LEU A 190 2.52 11.68 9.71
N GLU A 191 3.59 11.37 8.95
CA GLU A 191 4.94 11.96 9.11
C GLU A 191 5.47 11.91 10.56
N SER A 192 5.06 10.89 11.33
CA SER A 192 5.34 10.77 12.75
C SER A 192 5.20 9.32 13.20
N PRO A 193 5.90 8.87 14.23
CA PRO A 193 5.64 7.57 14.84
C PRO A 193 4.19 7.43 15.29
N VAL A 194 3.60 6.25 15.08
CA VAL A 194 2.27 5.90 15.59
C VAL A 194 2.34 5.65 17.09
N VAL A 195 1.55 6.39 17.87
CA VAL A 195 1.51 6.29 19.34
C VAL A 195 0.24 5.64 19.88
N ASP A 196 -0.83 5.63 19.06
CA ASP A 196 -2.10 5.00 19.44
C ASP A 196 -2.81 4.44 18.21
N ILE A 197 -3.53 3.31 18.38
CA ILE A 197 -4.27 2.61 17.35
C ILE A 197 -5.61 2.18 17.89
N TRP A 198 -6.68 2.53 17.18
CA TRP A 198 -8.00 1.93 17.34
C TRP A 198 -8.37 1.19 16.05
N ALA A 199 -9.02 0.02 16.17
CA ALA A 199 -9.44 -0.75 15.01
C ALA A 199 -10.74 -1.53 15.25
N ASP A 200 -11.53 -1.67 14.17
CA ASP A 200 -12.71 -2.51 14.08
C ASP A 200 -12.68 -3.25 12.74
N VAL A 201 -12.60 -4.57 12.77
CA VAL A 201 -12.50 -5.44 11.61
C VAL A 201 -13.66 -6.41 11.62
N ARG A 202 -14.42 -6.50 10.53
CA ARG A 202 -15.65 -7.29 10.44
C ARG A 202 -15.75 -8.06 9.13
N ARG A 203 -16.52 -9.15 9.20
CA ARG A 203 -17.10 -9.81 8.04
C ARG A 203 -18.56 -9.38 7.91
N VAL A 204 -18.95 -8.87 6.76
CA VAL A 204 -20.32 -8.35 6.50
C VAL A 204 -20.97 -9.07 5.33
N VAL A 205 -20.36 -9.04 4.14
CA VAL A 205 -20.90 -9.62 2.89
C VAL A 205 -19.99 -10.68 2.28
N SER A 206 -18.79 -10.87 2.80
CA SER A 206 -17.80 -11.85 2.30
C SER A 206 -18.38 -13.26 2.25
N ILE A 207 -18.12 -13.99 1.17
CA ILE A 207 -18.53 -15.39 1.01
C ILE A 207 -17.69 -16.32 1.91
N GLY A 208 -16.38 -16.06 1.98
CA GLY A 208 -15.47 -16.76 2.88
C GLY A 208 -15.58 -16.28 4.33
N ASP A 209 -14.62 -16.65 5.15
CA ASP A 209 -14.51 -16.29 6.56
C ASP A 209 -13.60 -15.05 6.81
N GLY A 210 -12.95 -14.52 5.75
CA GLY A 210 -12.14 -13.31 5.81
C GLY A 210 -12.98 -12.04 5.94
N ASP A 211 -12.38 -11.00 6.48
CA ASP A 211 -12.95 -9.68 6.66
C ASP A 211 -13.24 -8.97 5.33
N ASP A 212 -14.22 -8.07 5.36
CA ASP A 212 -14.57 -7.22 4.22
C ASP A 212 -15.04 -5.81 4.62
N LEU A 213 -14.90 -5.48 5.90
CA LEU A 213 -15.09 -4.12 6.43
C LEU A 213 -14.07 -3.87 7.54
N CYS A 214 -13.23 -2.86 7.36
CA CYS A 214 -12.18 -2.50 8.30
C CYS A 214 -12.17 -1.00 8.53
N LYS A 215 -12.05 -0.61 9.79
CA LYS A 215 -11.80 0.75 10.23
C LYS A 215 -10.58 0.77 11.12
N ILE A 216 -9.60 1.64 10.79
CA ILE A 216 -8.38 1.79 11.60
C ILE A 216 -8.15 3.29 11.81
N ILE A 217 -7.92 3.69 13.04
CA ILE A 217 -7.55 5.07 13.38
C ILE A 217 -6.16 5.05 13.97
N LEU A 218 -5.25 5.80 13.33
CA LEU A 218 -3.85 5.94 13.76
C LEU A 218 -3.65 7.35 14.32
N LYS A 219 -3.06 7.46 15.52
CA LYS A 219 -2.63 8.73 16.09
C LYS A 219 -1.11 8.83 16.07
N GLY A 220 -0.59 9.92 15.52
CA GLY A 220 0.84 10.24 15.53
C GLY A 220 1.29 10.95 16.79
N ALA A 221 2.59 10.85 17.11
CA ALA A 221 3.20 11.62 18.20
C ALA A 221 3.08 13.16 18.00
N ASN A 222 2.89 13.61 16.76
CA ASN A 222 2.57 15.00 16.40
C ASN A 222 1.09 15.37 16.58
N ASN A 223 0.28 14.51 17.21
CA ASN A 223 -1.17 14.62 17.39
C ASN A 223 -2.01 14.53 16.10
N ARG A 224 -1.43 14.40 14.92
CA ARG A 224 -2.15 14.15 13.67
C ARG A 224 -2.87 12.79 13.73
N VAL A 225 -4.06 12.72 13.16
CA VAL A 225 -4.87 11.49 13.13
C VAL A 225 -5.13 11.09 11.69
N VAL A 226 -4.93 9.81 11.38
CA VAL A 226 -5.31 9.21 10.10
C VAL A 226 -6.38 8.15 10.32
N ASP A 227 -7.52 8.34 9.65
CA ASP A 227 -8.68 7.44 9.64
C ASP A 227 -8.67 6.64 8.34
N ILE A 228 -8.50 5.33 8.43
CA ILE A 228 -8.49 4.39 7.31
C ILE A 228 -9.80 3.62 7.31
N GLU A 229 -10.48 3.59 6.16
CA GLU A 229 -11.67 2.76 5.95
C GLU A 229 -11.48 1.89 4.70
N ILE A 230 -11.67 0.56 4.86
CA ILE A 230 -11.63 -0.41 3.77
C ILE A 230 -12.94 -1.18 3.82
N THR A 231 -13.71 -1.14 2.74
CA THR A 231 -15.03 -1.77 2.73
C THR A 231 -15.40 -2.42 1.41
N GLY A 232 -15.87 -3.66 1.49
CA GLY A 232 -16.52 -4.41 0.42
C GLY A 232 -18.05 -4.39 0.51
N ALA A 233 -18.64 -3.60 1.40
CA ALA A 233 -20.08 -3.50 1.63
C ALA A 233 -20.67 -2.14 1.24
N ASN A 234 -19.86 -1.12 0.97
CA ASN A 234 -20.34 0.21 0.59
C ASN A 234 -20.64 0.29 -0.91
N LEU A 235 -21.89 0.56 -1.25
CA LEU A 235 -22.36 0.72 -2.64
C LEU A 235 -22.18 2.16 -3.15
N LEU A 236 -22.05 3.13 -2.26
CA LEU A 236 -21.84 4.53 -2.61
C LEU A 236 -20.38 4.91 -2.35
N ARG A 237 -19.63 5.09 -3.43
CA ARG A 237 -18.25 5.56 -3.31
C ARG A 237 -18.26 7.00 -2.80
N GLY A 238 -17.53 7.23 -1.72
CA GLY A 238 -17.30 8.56 -1.16
C GLY A 238 -15.94 9.11 -1.59
N ARG A 239 -15.39 9.97 -0.74
CA ARG A 239 -14.04 10.53 -0.91
C ARG A 239 -12.99 9.46 -0.65
N ASP A 240 -12.07 9.29 -1.57
CA ASP A 240 -10.94 8.35 -1.38
C ASP A 240 -9.86 8.96 -0.46
N ILE A 241 -9.63 10.30 -0.56
CA ILE A 241 -8.72 11.06 0.29
C ILE A 241 -9.40 12.33 0.76
N GLU A 242 -9.30 12.62 2.05
CA GLU A 242 -9.67 13.92 2.62
C GLU A 242 -8.60 14.34 3.65
N ILE A 243 -8.00 15.52 3.46
CA ILE A 243 -6.99 16.08 4.36
C ILE A 243 -7.53 17.40 4.90
N ILE A 244 -7.72 17.46 6.21
CA ILE A 244 -8.25 18.63 6.92
C ILE A 244 -7.12 19.26 7.70
N GLY A 245 -6.79 20.50 7.35
CA GLY A 245 -5.84 21.34 8.08
C GLY A 245 -6.52 22.57 8.70
N ASN A 246 -5.75 23.33 9.45
CA ASN A 246 -6.27 24.52 10.15
C ASN A 246 -6.50 25.73 9.22
N ARG A 247 -6.13 25.65 7.92
CA ARG A 247 -6.36 26.69 6.93
C ARG A 247 -7.10 26.20 5.67
N GLY A 248 -7.48 24.92 5.59
CA GLY A 248 -8.18 24.40 4.42
C GLY A 248 -8.31 22.88 4.41
N THR A 249 -8.85 22.38 3.31
CA THR A 249 -9.12 20.96 3.08
C THR A 249 -8.73 20.57 1.66
N ILE A 250 -8.06 19.42 1.50
CA ILE A 250 -7.79 18.77 0.21
C ILE A 250 -8.67 17.54 0.11
N VAL A 251 -9.26 17.30 -1.06
CA VAL A 251 -10.14 16.14 -1.32
C VAL A 251 -9.81 15.50 -2.65
N TYR A 252 -9.73 14.17 -2.68
CA TYR A 252 -9.78 13.39 -3.91
C TYR A 252 -11.07 12.58 -3.94
N GLU A 253 -11.90 12.85 -4.93
CA GLU A 253 -13.22 12.26 -5.10
C GLU A 253 -13.56 12.16 -6.59
N ASN A 254 -14.12 11.02 -7.03
CA ASN A 254 -14.57 10.81 -8.41
C ASN A 254 -13.50 11.13 -9.48
N GLY A 255 -12.23 10.79 -9.21
CA GLY A 255 -11.11 11.01 -10.11
C GLY A 255 -10.58 12.46 -10.14
N LYS A 256 -11.08 13.33 -9.27
CA LYS A 256 -10.70 14.74 -9.20
C LYS A 256 -10.06 15.08 -7.87
N LEU A 257 -8.97 15.83 -7.93
CA LEU A 257 -8.27 16.38 -6.77
C LEU A 257 -8.54 17.89 -6.69
N PHE A 258 -9.07 18.34 -5.59
CA PHE A 258 -9.32 19.76 -5.36
C PHE A 258 -9.05 20.16 -3.92
N ALA A 259 -8.82 21.45 -3.70
CA ALA A 259 -8.67 22.02 -2.38
C ALA A 259 -9.49 23.28 -2.22
N LYS A 260 -9.98 23.51 -1.00
CA LYS A 260 -10.55 24.80 -0.57
C LYS A 260 -9.82 25.27 0.67
N TYR A 261 -9.26 26.46 0.62
CA TYR A 261 -8.39 26.98 1.68
C TYR A 261 -8.56 28.50 1.84
N ILE A 262 -8.14 28.99 3.01
CA ILE A 262 -8.12 30.44 3.29
C ILE A 262 -7.09 31.10 2.37
N ASP A 263 -7.49 32.16 1.68
CA ASP A 263 -6.60 32.93 0.81
C ASP A 263 -5.30 33.25 1.57
N PRO A 264 -4.10 32.95 1.02
CA PRO A 264 -2.83 33.24 1.65
C PRO A 264 -2.65 34.72 2.03
N LEU A 265 -3.32 35.64 1.32
CA LEU A 265 -3.32 37.06 1.61
C LEU A 265 -4.26 37.43 2.75
N CYS A 266 -5.09 36.50 3.24
CA CYS A 266 -6.00 36.71 4.35
C CYS A 266 -5.29 36.44 5.68
N GLU A 267 -4.96 37.49 6.42
CA GLU A 267 -4.41 37.36 7.77
C GLU A 267 -5.54 37.00 8.75
N LEU A 268 -5.33 35.94 9.53
CA LEU A 268 -6.20 35.57 10.64
C LEU A 268 -5.89 36.48 11.82
N LYS A 269 -6.93 37.14 12.36
CA LYS A 269 -6.80 37.99 13.53
C LYS A 269 -6.61 37.16 14.81
N ASP A 270 -5.84 37.64 15.73
CA ASP A 270 -5.76 37.09 17.10
C ASP A 270 -7.01 37.54 17.90
N LEU A 271 -8.14 36.85 17.64
CA LEU A 271 -9.41 37.13 18.28
C LEU A 271 -9.51 36.41 19.64
N LYS A 272 -10.05 37.10 20.62
CA LYS A 272 -10.38 36.49 21.91
C LYS A 272 -11.86 36.13 21.94
N PRO A 273 -12.22 34.96 22.49
CA PRO A 273 -13.63 34.59 22.63
C PRO A 273 -14.35 35.57 23.57
N HIS A 274 -15.53 36.00 23.17
CA HIS A 274 -16.35 36.91 23.93
C HIS A 274 -17.30 36.15 24.87
N PRO A 275 -17.41 36.50 26.17
CA PRO A 275 -18.22 35.74 27.13
C PRO A 275 -19.74 36.00 27.03
N GLU A 276 -20.16 36.93 26.18
CA GLU A 276 -21.58 37.22 25.98
C GLU A 276 -22.28 36.18 25.07
N ASN A 277 -23.62 36.24 25.09
CA ASN A 277 -24.41 35.37 24.21
C ASN A 277 -24.10 35.65 22.75
N PRO A 278 -24.03 34.59 21.90
CA PRO A 278 -23.79 34.75 20.46
C PRO A 278 -24.93 35.56 19.83
N PRO A 279 -24.65 36.33 18.77
CA PRO A 279 -25.68 36.97 17.98
C PRO A 279 -26.63 35.94 17.38
N LYS A 280 -27.80 36.36 16.90
CA LYS A 280 -28.84 35.47 16.35
C LYS A 280 -28.40 34.67 15.09
N GLN A 281 -27.31 35.05 14.45
CA GLN A 281 -26.78 34.39 13.28
C GLN A 281 -25.56 33.55 13.63
N TYR A 282 -25.41 32.37 12.98
CA TYR A 282 -24.22 31.53 13.07
C TYR A 282 -23.14 32.04 12.11
N GLY A 283 -21.88 31.98 12.49
CA GLY A 283 -20.73 32.28 11.62
C GLY A 283 -19.61 33.06 12.32
N ASN A 284 -18.60 33.48 11.57
CA ASN A 284 -17.53 34.34 12.03
C ASN A 284 -17.99 35.80 11.97
N PHE A 285 -18.12 36.44 13.12
CA PHE A 285 -18.73 37.74 13.21
C PHE A 285 -17.72 38.91 13.25
N ASP A 286 -16.48 38.64 13.68
CA ASP A 286 -15.47 39.67 13.92
C ASP A 286 -14.38 39.73 12.87
N GLU A 287 -14.40 38.79 11.91
CA GLU A 287 -13.49 38.80 10.77
C GLU A 287 -14.16 38.33 9.48
N LYS A 288 -13.65 38.82 8.36
CA LYS A 288 -14.09 38.39 7.04
C LYS A 288 -13.00 37.49 6.42
N LEU A 289 -13.34 36.22 6.26
CA LEU A 289 -12.45 35.23 5.63
C LEU A 289 -12.72 35.15 4.12
N TYR A 290 -11.65 35.08 3.36
CA TYR A 290 -11.69 34.83 1.92
C TYR A 290 -11.17 33.44 1.63
N PHE A 291 -11.82 32.72 0.73
CA PHE A 291 -11.49 31.33 0.39
C PHE A 291 -11.15 31.21 -1.10
N VAL A 292 -10.15 30.41 -1.36
CA VAL A 292 -9.78 29.99 -2.72
C VAL A 292 -10.20 28.53 -2.88
N THR A 293 -10.74 28.21 -4.07
CA THR A 293 -10.99 26.82 -4.49
C THR A 293 -10.18 26.55 -5.74
N SER A 294 -9.40 25.48 -5.72
CA SER A 294 -8.55 25.07 -6.84
C SER A 294 -8.75 23.59 -7.15
N GLU A 295 -8.78 23.24 -8.44
CA GLU A 295 -8.73 21.87 -8.94
C GLU A 295 -7.30 21.60 -9.42
N TYR A 296 -6.78 20.38 -9.17
CA TYR A 296 -5.42 20.00 -9.51
C TYR A 296 -5.45 18.78 -10.39
N GLU A 297 -4.69 18.82 -11.47
CA GLU A 297 -4.45 17.67 -12.30
C GLU A 297 -3.53 16.69 -11.61
N THR A 298 -3.81 15.40 -11.73
CA THR A 298 -2.90 14.33 -11.34
C THR A 298 -2.10 13.90 -12.55
N GLN A 299 -0.81 13.60 -12.35
CA GLN A 299 0.02 13.03 -13.41
C GLN A 299 -0.57 11.68 -13.85
N PRO A 300 -0.29 11.22 -15.10
CA PRO A 300 -0.62 9.86 -15.48
C PRO A 300 -0.04 8.84 -14.51
N TYR A 301 -0.69 7.69 -14.41
CA TYR A 301 -0.36 6.64 -13.49
C TYR A 301 1.01 6.00 -13.76
N PHE A 302 1.82 5.81 -12.71
CA PHE A 302 3.20 5.34 -12.84
C PHE A 302 3.58 4.34 -11.72
N GLN A 303 2.76 3.30 -11.48
CA GLN A 303 3.19 2.24 -10.56
C GLN A 303 4.47 1.54 -11.03
N GLU A 304 4.70 1.50 -12.33
CA GLU A 304 5.92 0.99 -12.95
C GLU A 304 7.19 1.72 -12.51
N VAL A 305 7.08 2.93 -11.97
CA VAL A 305 8.24 3.67 -11.45
C VAL A 305 8.93 2.94 -10.29
N LEU A 306 8.20 2.08 -9.57
CA LEU A 306 8.78 1.23 -8.53
C LEU A 306 9.94 0.38 -9.07
N TRP A 307 9.80 -0.18 -10.27
CA TRP A 307 10.83 -1.00 -10.91
C TRP A 307 12.12 -0.24 -11.12
N LYS A 308 12.03 1.03 -11.53
CA LYS A 308 13.20 1.91 -11.63
C LYS A 308 13.90 2.10 -10.28
N TYR A 309 13.15 2.34 -9.20
CA TYR A 309 13.74 2.46 -7.86
C TYR A 309 14.41 1.15 -7.41
N ILE A 310 13.79 -0.01 -7.69
CA ILE A 310 14.40 -1.32 -7.41
C ILE A 310 15.74 -1.47 -8.16
N TYR A 311 15.79 -1.09 -9.44
CA TYR A 311 17.02 -1.15 -10.22
C TYR A 311 18.12 -0.25 -9.64
N LEU A 312 17.79 1.00 -9.33
CA LEU A 312 18.73 1.97 -8.77
C LEU A 312 19.28 1.49 -7.42
N ASP A 313 18.43 0.90 -6.57
CA ASP A 313 18.87 0.35 -5.29
C ASP A 313 19.75 -0.90 -5.50
N ALA A 314 19.28 -1.86 -6.27
CA ALA A 314 19.96 -3.15 -6.45
C ALA A 314 21.30 -3.05 -7.20
N VAL A 315 21.44 -2.08 -8.12
CA VAL A 315 22.61 -1.98 -9.01
C VAL A 315 23.50 -0.80 -8.66
N GLU A 316 22.93 0.32 -8.24
CA GLU A 316 23.65 1.57 -7.99
C GLU A 316 23.74 1.91 -6.49
N GLY A 317 23.05 1.16 -5.62
CA GLY A 317 23.04 1.39 -4.17
C GLY A 317 22.28 2.65 -3.76
N ILE A 318 21.41 3.18 -4.63
CA ILE A 318 20.54 4.35 -4.34
C ILE A 318 19.27 3.83 -3.67
N PRO A 319 19.05 4.10 -2.37
CA PRO A 319 17.98 3.46 -1.63
C PRO A 319 16.57 3.72 -2.21
N THR A 320 15.77 2.68 -2.28
CA THR A 320 14.33 2.79 -2.60
C THR A 320 13.58 3.57 -1.52
N PRO A 321 12.53 4.36 -1.87
CA PRO A 321 11.70 5.04 -0.88
C PRO A 321 10.83 4.08 -0.05
N ILE A 322 10.74 2.80 -0.42
CA ILE A 322 10.01 1.76 0.30
C ILE A 322 11.02 0.93 1.08
N THR A 323 11.19 1.24 2.36
CA THR A 323 12.14 0.53 3.23
C THR A 323 11.49 -0.68 3.91
N LEU A 324 12.32 -1.63 4.34
CA LEU A 324 11.84 -2.80 5.09
C LEU A 324 11.27 -2.42 6.45
N GLU A 325 11.80 -1.36 7.09
CA GLU A 325 11.29 -0.82 8.34
C GLU A 325 9.86 -0.27 8.19
N LEU A 326 9.58 0.42 7.09
CA LEU A 326 8.21 0.87 6.77
C LEU A 326 7.29 -0.31 6.49
N ALA A 327 7.75 -1.30 5.74
CA ALA A 327 6.98 -2.53 5.50
C ALA A 327 6.70 -3.28 6.80
N ARG A 328 7.67 -3.32 7.74
CA ARG A 328 7.48 -3.87 9.07
C ARG A 328 6.41 -3.13 9.87
N GLU A 329 6.41 -1.80 9.81
CA GLU A 329 5.40 -0.99 10.50
C GLU A 329 3.99 -1.25 9.92
N VAL A 330 3.87 -1.43 8.60
CA VAL A 330 2.61 -1.83 7.95
C VAL A 330 2.12 -3.17 8.48
N VAL A 331 2.99 -4.18 8.57
CA VAL A 331 2.65 -5.51 9.12
C VAL A 331 2.25 -5.40 10.59
N ARG A 332 3.00 -4.62 11.40
CA ARG A 332 2.69 -4.39 12.83
C ARG A 332 1.30 -3.79 13.03
N ILE A 333 0.95 -2.77 12.25
CA ILE A 333 -0.37 -2.12 12.35
C ILE A 333 -1.47 -3.08 11.89
N THR A 334 -1.24 -3.86 10.85
CA THR A 334 -2.21 -4.86 10.37
C THR A 334 -2.49 -5.93 11.43
N GLU A 335 -1.44 -6.50 12.02
CA GLU A 335 -1.56 -7.51 13.10
C GLU A 335 -2.25 -6.92 14.34
N GLU A 336 -1.88 -5.71 14.73
CA GLU A 336 -2.47 -5.01 15.86
C GLU A 336 -3.96 -4.69 15.62
N ALA A 337 -4.35 -4.33 14.39
CA ALA A 337 -5.75 -4.10 14.05
C ALA A 337 -6.60 -5.38 14.19
N PHE A 338 -6.11 -6.52 13.75
CA PHE A 338 -6.75 -7.81 14.00
C PHE A 338 -6.85 -8.13 15.50
N ARG A 339 -5.78 -7.87 16.26
CA ARG A 339 -5.74 -8.13 17.69
C ARG A 339 -6.73 -7.26 18.48
N ILE A 340 -6.77 -5.94 18.21
CA ILE A 340 -7.65 -4.98 18.90
C ILE A 340 -9.10 -5.27 18.61
N SER A 341 -9.44 -5.56 17.34
CA SER A 341 -10.82 -5.85 16.94
C SER A 341 -11.34 -7.19 17.44
N GLY A 342 -10.45 -8.08 17.90
CA GLY A 342 -10.82 -9.44 18.28
C GLY A 342 -11.32 -10.29 17.11
N PHE A 343 -10.89 -9.98 15.88
CA PHE A 343 -11.28 -10.73 14.69
C PHE A 343 -10.72 -12.15 14.75
N GLU A 344 -11.57 -13.11 15.18
CA GLU A 344 -11.12 -14.44 15.58
C GLU A 344 -10.68 -15.33 14.43
N ASN A 345 -11.20 -15.10 13.23
CA ASN A 345 -10.93 -15.96 12.08
C ASN A 345 -9.45 -16.08 11.74
N ILE A 346 -8.65 -15.05 12.05
CA ILE A 346 -7.19 -15.05 11.83
C ILE A 346 -6.44 -16.00 12.78
N LYS A 347 -7.03 -16.37 13.93
CA LYS A 347 -6.39 -17.28 14.92
C LYS A 347 -6.15 -18.69 14.37
N ASN A 348 -6.89 -19.09 13.34
CA ASN A 348 -6.75 -20.39 12.70
C ASN A 348 -5.65 -20.44 11.66
N PHE A 349 -5.10 -19.28 11.30
CA PHE A 349 -3.98 -19.20 10.37
C PHE A 349 -2.70 -19.69 11.04
N LYS A 350 -2.00 -20.60 10.38
CA LYS A 350 -0.68 -21.08 10.81
C LYS A 350 0.37 -20.64 9.81
N SER A 351 1.32 -19.84 10.28
CA SER A 351 2.50 -19.51 9.48
C SER A 351 3.22 -20.77 8.99
N LYS A 352 3.78 -20.74 7.80
CA LYS A 352 4.61 -21.81 7.24
C LYS A 352 6.09 -21.70 7.64
N VAL A 353 6.46 -20.62 8.34
CA VAL A 353 7.86 -20.29 8.68
C VAL A 353 8.14 -20.47 10.17
N LEU A 354 7.14 -20.36 11.02
CA LEU A 354 7.24 -20.38 12.49
C LEU A 354 6.51 -21.56 13.09
#